data_345c7d71edcdd1df927ad68250681caa
#
_entry.id   345c7d71edcdd1df927ad68250681caa
#
_cell.length_a   1.000
_cell.length_b   1.000
_cell.length_c   1.000
_cell.angle_alpha   90.00
_cell.angle_beta   90.00
_cell.angle_gamma   90.00
#
_symmetry.space_group_name_H-M   'P 1'
#
loop_
_entity.id
_entity.type
_entity.pdbx_description
1 polymer ?
#
loop_
_entity_poly.entity_id
_entity_poly.type
_entity_poly.pdbx_seq_one_letter_code
_entity_poly.pdbx_strand_id
1 'polypeptide(L)'
;YKAFYPGDKVKIYSRTDLSELDGVYTVDSTDDNIDKKTVIVKFKEKLPPMKPEMYVFENITYNPNLTVSGCTFNAIPTRGILCTTDKESEIFGNTFKSVGMPDIYISCDCRDWYESGPCRNMKIHDNTFSKKDPIKFEPICLLKPVKDVHRNVQIYDNIIAE
;
A
#
# COMPACT_ATOMS: atom_id res chain seq x y z
N TYR A 1 11.71 -7.67 14.99
CA TYR A 1 11.79 -7.08 13.64
C TYR A 1 11.76 -5.57 13.76
N LYS A 2 12.77 -4.90 13.24
CA LYS A 2 12.90 -3.44 13.35
C LYS A 2 12.28 -2.78 12.12
N ALA A 3 11.28 -1.93 12.34
CA ALA A 3 10.52 -1.28 11.26
C ALA A 3 11.12 0.06 10.79
N PHE A 4 11.96 0.70 11.63
CA PHE A 4 12.55 2.01 11.34
C PHE A 4 14.02 2.05 11.72
N TYR A 5 14.83 2.72 10.91
CA TYR A 5 16.24 2.99 11.13
C TYR A 5 16.54 4.48 11.03
N PRO A 6 17.57 5.01 11.72
CA PRO A 6 18.01 6.38 11.55
C PRO A 6 18.27 6.72 10.07
N GLY A 7 17.69 7.82 9.61
CA GLY A 7 17.74 8.27 8.21
C GLY A 7 16.52 7.87 7.37
N ASP A 8 15.72 6.92 7.81
CA ASP A 8 14.50 6.53 7.10
C ASP A 8 13.53 7.69 6.92
N LYS A 9 12.83 7.69 5.79
CA LYS A 9 11.80 8.66 5.43
C LYS A 9 10.42 8.07 5.73
N VAL A 10 9.60 8.86 6.39
CA VAL A 10 8.30 8.42 6.90
C VAL A 10 7.22 9.40 6.49
N LYS A 11 6.12 8.87 6.01
CA LYS A 11 4.84 9.57 5.86
C LYS A 11 3.87 9.17 6.95
N ILE A 12 2.95 10.07 7.27
CA ILE A 12 1.96 9.89 8.33
C ILE A 12 0.57 10.00 7.75
N TYR A 13 -0.29 9.05 8.08
CA TYR A 13 -1.69 9.03 7.64
C TYR A 13 -2.64 8.96 8.82
N SER A 14 -3.77 9.63 8.70
CA SER A 14 -4.87 9.51 9.64
C SER A 14 -5.52 8.12 9.54
N ARG A 15 -5.70 7.44 10.66
CA ARG A 15 -6.46 6.19 10.71
C ARG A 15 -7.95 6.38 10.49
N THR A 16 -8.43 7.60 10.66
CA THR A 16 -9.85 7.92 10.49
C THR A 16 -10.27 7.74 9.03
N ASP A 17 -9.48 8.25 8.10
CA ASP A 17 -9.88 8.44 6.70
C ASP A 17 -8.76 8.30 5.67
N LEU A 18 -7.55 7.91 6.08
CA LEU A 18 -6.34 7.83 5.24
C LEU A 18 -5.89 9.17 4.64
N SER A 19 -6.31 10.30 5.20
CA SER A 19 -5.72 11.59 4.82
C SER A 19 -4.25 11.62 5.20
N GLU A 20 -3.41 12.09 4.27
CA GLU A 20 -1.97 12.26 4.45
C GLU A 20 -1.69 13.56 5.20
N LEU A 21 -0.88 13.51 6.24
CA LEU A 21 -0.34 14.71 6.88
C LEU A 21 0.76 15.29 6.00
N ASP A 22 0.82 16.61 5.94
CA ASP A 22 1.84 17.31 5.16
C ASP A 22 3.25 17.00 5.67
N GLY A 23 4.16 16.79 4.74
CA GLY A 23 5.57 16.61 5.00
C GLY A 23 6.06 15.17 4.92
N VAL A 24 7.37 15.04 4.91
CA VAL A 24 8.11 13.79 5.03
C VAL A 24 9.03 13.94 6.23
N TYR A 25 8.93 13.00 7.14
CA TYR A 25 9.65 13.01 8.41
C TYR A 25 10.86 12.10 8.34
N THR A 26 12.00 12.56 8.85
CA THR A 26 13.24 11.77 8.85
C THR A 26 13.46 11.18 10.23
N VAL A 27 13.62 9.87 10.30
CA VAL A 27 13.98 9.20 11.55
C VAL A 27 15.35 9.69 12.02
N ASP A 28 15.42 10.24 13.21
CA ASP A 28 16.65 10.66 13.87
C ASP A 28 17.26 9.50 14.67
N SER A 29 16.47 8.90 15.53
CA SER A 29 16.87 7.75 16.33
C SER A 29 15.71 6.83 16.66
N THR A 30 16.04 5.58 17.01
CA THR A 30 15.06 4.60 17.47
C THR A 30 15.58 3.92 18.74
N ASP A 31 14.66 3.63 19.67
CA ASP A 31 14.89 2.84 20.87
C ASP A 31 13.84 1.74 20.94
N ASP A 32 14.30 0.49 20.82
CA ASP A 32 13.44 -0.69 20.77
C ASP A 32 13.32 -1.27 22.19
N ASN A 33 12.12 -1.27 22.75
CA ASN A 33 11.84 -1.97 24.00
C ASN A 33 11.18 -3.32 23.69
N ILE A 34 11.99 -4.37 23.63
CA ILE A 34 11.56 -5.73 23.26
C ILE A 34 10.53 -6.28 24.26
N ASP A 35 10.73 -6.05 25.54
CA ASP A 35 9.86 -6.57 26.62
C ASP A 35 8.45 -5.96 26.54
N LYS A 36 8.36 -4.68 26.20
CA LYS A 36 7.09 -3.96 26.05
C LYS A 36 6.51 -4.03 24.64
N LYS A 37 7.21 -4.63 23.69
CA LYS A 37 6.83 -4.65 22.28
C LYS A 37 6.55 -3.23 21.72
N THR A 38 7.32 -2.26 22.18
CA THR A 38 7.20 -0.86 21.78
C THR A 38 8.49 -0.36 21.17
N VAL A 39 8.36 0.59 20.24
CA VAL A 39 9.48 1.29 19.64
C VAL A 39 9.28 2.79 19.85
N ILE A 40 10.29 3.46 20.39
CA ILE A 40 10.32 4.92 20.44
C ILE A 40 11.05 5.39 19.20
N VAL A 41 10.36 6.14 18.34
CA VAL A 41 10.93 6.74 17.14
C VAL A 41 11.01 8.25 17.34
N LYS A 42 12.21 8.82 17.21
CA LYS A 42 12.41 10.27 17.20
C LYS A 42 12.63 10.75 15.77
N PHE A 43 12.06 11.89 15.43
CA PHE A 43 12.19 12.50 14.10
C PHE A 43 13.02 13.78 14.19
N LYS A 44 13.72 14.11 13.09
CA LYS A 44 14.46 15.37 12.98
C LYS A 44 13.53 16.56 12.92
N GLU A 45 12.41 16.38 12.21
CA GLU A 45 11.37 17.37 12.08
C GLU A 45 10.41 17.35 13.28
N LYS A 46 9.87 18.48 13.64
CA LYS A 46 8.84 18.58 14.68
C LYS A 46 7.54 17.97 14.16
N LEU A 47 7.02 16.97 14.86
CA LEU A 47 5.70 16.42 14.56
C LEU A 47 4.57 17.41 14.88
N PRO A 48 3.51 17.45 14.09
CA PRO A 48 2.31 18.20 14.42
C PRO A 48 1.63 17.63 15.67
N PRO A 49 0.73 18.37 16.33
CA PRO A 49 -0.10 17.82 17.40
C PRO A 49 -0.91 16.62 16.90
N MET A 50 -0.76 15.47 17.54
CA MET A 50 -1.43 14.24 17.16
C MET A 50 -2.13 13.63 18.37
N LYS A 51 -3.33 13.06 18.13
CA LYS A 51 -3.99 12.24 19.14
C LYS A 51 -3.41 10.84 19.13
N PRO A 52 -3.13 10.23 20.27
CA PRO A 52 -2.67 8.84 20.34
C PRO A 52 -3.60 7.90 19.56
N GLU A 53 -3.01 6.86 18.94
CA GLU A 53 -3.72 5.78 18.21
C GLU A 53 -4.49 6.21 16.95
N MET A 54 -4.47 7.49 16.60
CA MET A 54 -5.23 8.00 15.45
C MET A 54 -4.40 8.13 14.18
N TYR A 55 -3.14 7.71 14.18
CA TYR A 55 -2.24 7.83 13.04
C TYR A 55 -1.45 6.55 12.83
N VAL A 56 -1.08 6.33 11.57
CA VAL A 56 -0.14 5.30 11.14
C VAL A 56 1.05 5.95 10.46
N PHE A 57 2.20 5.28 10.59
CA PHE A 57 3.49 5.73 10.07
C PHE A 57 3.95 4.76 8.99
N GLU A 58 4.10 5.23 7.76
CA GLU A 58 4.61 4.46 6.64
C GLU A 58 6.09 4.76 6.43
N ASN A 59 6.95 3.75 6.49
CA ASN A 59 8.34 3.88 6.08
C ASN A 59 8.43 3.82 4.54
N ILE A 60 8.59 4.98 3.91
CA ILE A 60 8.64 5.11 2.45
C ILE A 60 10.05 4.93 1.86
N THR A 61 11.06 4.72 2.70
CA THR A 61 12.46 4.59 2.27
C THR A 61 12.66 3.42 1.34
N TYR A 62 11.97 2.32 1.62
CA TYR A 62 12.15 1.05 0.93
C TYR A 62 11.00 0.68 -0.01
N ASN A 63 10.06 1.59 -0.25
CA ASN A 63 9.00 1.36 -1.21
C ASN A 63 9.60 1.11 -2.61
N PRO A 64 9.35 -0.05 -3.24
CA PRO A 64 9.93 -0.39 -4.52
C PRO A 64 9.12 0.18 -5.69
N ASN A 65 9.77 0.38 -6.82
CA ASN A 65 9.08 0.32 -8.11
C ASN A 65 8.72 -1.14 -8.39
N LEU A 66 7.57 -1.38 -8.96
CA LEU A 66 7.08 -2.72 -9.25
C LEU A 66 6.81 -2.89 -10.75
N THR A 67 7.39 -3.92 -11.36
CA THR A 67 7.01 -4.36 -12.70
C THR A 67 6.67 -5.84 -12.67
N VAL A 68 5.46 -6.17 -13.10
CA VAL A 68 5.00 -7.56 -13.23
C VAL A 68 4.48 -7.76 -14.64
N SER A 69 5.17 -8.58 -15.44
CA SER A 69 4.80 -8.79 -16.83
C SER A 69 5.03 -10.23 -17.31
N GLY A 70 4.23 -10.67 -18.29
CA GLY A 70 4.36 -11.97 -18.93
C GLY A 70 4.14 -13.18 -18.01
N CYS A 71 3.54 -12.99 -16.85
CA CYS A 71 3.32 -14.04 -15.85
C CYS A 71 1.95 -14.70 -16.01
N THR A 72 1.85 -15.95 -15.56
CA THR A 72 0.58 -16.65 -15.43
C THR A 72 0.31 -16.93 -13.95
N PHE A 73 -0.78 -16.36 -13.44
CA PHE A 73 -1.29 -16.62 -12.10
C PHE A 73 -2.42 -17.65 -12.20
N ASN A 74 -2.19 -18.85 -11.69
CA ASN A 74 -3.15 -19.94 -11.82
C ASN A 74 -3.32 -20.69 -10.49
N ALA A 75 -4.58 -21.02 -10.15
CA ALA A 75 -4.92 -21.75 -8.94
C ALA A 75 -4.39 -21.09 -7.64
N ILE A 76 -4.46 -19.78 -7.56
CA ILE A 76 -4.07 -19.01 -6.37
C ILE A 76 -5.27 -18.92 -5.43
N PRO A 77 -5.19 -19.44 -4.18
CA PRO A 77 -6.35 -19.45 -3.27
C PRO A 77 -6.70 -18.07 -2.71
N THR A 78 -5.77 -17.12 -2.77
CA THR A 78 -5.94 -15.75 -2.28
C THR A 78 -5.88 -14.75 -3.44
N ARG A 79 -5.23 -13.58 -3.24
CA ARG A 79 -5.04 -12.55 -4.28
C ARG A 79 -3.94 -12.98 -5.25
N GLY A 80 -4.08 -12.64 -6.52
CA GLY A 80 -2.98 -12.82 -7.49
C GLY A 80 -1.83 -11.87 -7.20
N ILE A 81 -2.11 -10.58 -7.14
CA ILE A 81 -1.16 -9.52 -6.78
C ILE A 81 -1.80 -8.62 -5.73
N LEU A 82 -1.07 -8.36 -4.64
CA LEU A 82 -1.36 -7.28 -3.69
C LEU A 82 -0.30 -6.20 -3.86
N CYS A 83 -0.71 -4.98 -4.17
CA CYS A 83 0.19 -3.85 -4.35
C CYS A 83 -0.12 -2.74 -3.35
N THR A 84 0.91 -2.25 -2.67
CA THR A 84 0.84 -1.24 -1.60
C THR A 84 2.00 -0.25 -1.67
N THR A 85 2.51 0.09 -2.85
CA THR A 85 3.64 1.04 -2.99
C THR A 85 3.21 2.39 -3.54
N ASP A 86 3.84 3.46 -3.10
CA ASP A 86 3.66 4.82 -3.62
C ASP A 86 4.59 5.13 -4.82
N LYS A 87 5.40 4.17 -5.25
CA LYS A 87 6.31 4.29 -6.38
C LYS A 87 5.65 3.86 -7.68
N GLU A 88 6.33 4.14 -8.78
CA GLU A 88 5.86 3.71 -10.09
C GLU A 88 5.68 2.20 -10.15
N SER A 89 4.51 1.78 -10.64
CA SER A 89 4.16 0.38 -10.76
C SER A 89 3.52 0.10 -12.10
N GLU A 90 3.89 -1.01 -12.73
CA GLU A 90 3.34 -1.43 -14.02
C GLU A 90 3.05 -2.94 -14.01
N ILE A 91 1.79 -3.30 -14.26
CA ILE A 91 1.32 -4.68 -14.28
C ILE A 91 0.70 -4.93 -15.66
N PHE A 92 1.41 -5.67 -16.54
CA PHE A 92 0.98 -5.80 -17.93
C PHE A 92 1.29 -7.15 -18.55
N GLY A 93 0.52 -7.53 -19.57
CA GLY A 93 0.74 -8.76 -20.33
C GLY A 93 0.66 -10.04 -19.50
N ASN A 94 -0.03 -10.02 -18.38
CA ASN A 94 -0.19 -11.17 -17.49
C ASN A 94 -1.50 -11.91 -17.78
N THR A 95 -1.54 -13.20 -17.41
CA THR A 95 -2.76 -14.02 -17.47
C THR A 95 -3.14 -14.48 -16.07
N PHE A 96 -4.39 -14.21 -15.67
CA PHE A 96 -4.95 -14.62 -14.38
C PHE A 96 -6.03 -15.68 -14.59
N LYS A 97 -5.85 -16.85 -13.95
CA LYS A 97 -6.76 -18.00 -14.02
C LYS A 97 -7.01 -18.56 -12.63
N SER A 98 -8.28 -18.81 -12.28
CA SER A 98 -8.62 -19.48 -11.02
C SER A 98 -7.99 -18.84 -9.78
N VAL A 99 -8.01 -17.53 -9.68
CA VAL A 99 -7.58 -16.78 -8.48
C VAL A 99 -8.79 -16.63 -7.56
N GLY A 100 -8.69 -17.06 -6.31
CA GLY A 100 -9.82 -17.17 -5.37
C GLY A 100 -10.33 -15.82 -4.86
N MET A 101 -9.46 -14.81 -4.74
CA MET A 101 -9.76 -13.41 -4.38
C MET A 101 -9.50 -12.50 -5.59
N PRO A 102 -9.54 -11.16 -5.50
CA PRO A 102 -9.22 -10.31 -6.64
C PRO A 102 -7.88 -10.68 -7.29
N ASP A 103 -7.85 -10.66 -8.62
CA ASP A 103 -6.63 -10.95 -9.38
C ASP A 103 -5.56 -9.91 -9.09
N ILE A 104 -5.95 -8.64 -9.06
CA ILE A 104 -5.11 -7.53 -8.62
C ILE A 104 -5.86 -6.77 -7.51
N TYR A 105 -5.23 -6.71 -6.34
CA TYR A 105 -5.79 -6.06 -5.16
C TYR A 105 -4.93 -4.88 -4.77
N ILE A 106 -5.52 -3.69 -4.82
CA ILE A 106 -4.88 -2.42 -4.51
C ILE A 106 -5.49 -1.92 -3.21
N SER A 107 -4.73 -2.01 -2.14
CA SER A 107 -5.19 -1.68 -0.81
C SER A 107 -4.15 -0.87 -0.05
N CYS A 108 -4.62 -0.16 0.97
CA CYS A 108 -3.83 0.27 2.10
C CYS A 108 -4.73 0.13 3.33
N ASP A 109 -4.22 -0.48 4.38
CA ASP A 109 -4.98 -0.82 5.58
C ASP A 109 -4.35 -0.19 6.82
N CYS A 110 -5.03 0.77 7.41
CA CYS A 110 -4.62 1.40 8.66
C CYS A 110 -5.49 0.99 9.87
N ARG A 111 -6.39 0.00 9.69
CA ARG A 111 -7.30 -0.46 10.72
C ARG A 111 -6.97 -1.85 11.25
N ASP A 112 -6.81 -2.81 10.35
CA ASP A 112 -6.73 -4.24 10.70
C ASP A 112 -5.33 -4.82 10.56
N TRP A 113 -4.71 -4.73 9.38
CA TRP A 113 -3.42 -5.36 9.07
C TRP A 113 -2.23 -4.41 9.08
N TYR A 114 -2.47 -3.09 9.05
CA TYR A 114 -1.43 -2.06 8.98
C TYR A 114 -0.47 -2.28 7.81
N GLU A 115 -1.04 -2.67 6.68
CA GLU A 115 -0.32 -2.76 5.41
C GLU A 115 -0.03 -1.35 4.89
N SER A 116 1.05 -1.19 4.16
CA SER A 116 1.62 0.08 3.69
C SER A 116 0.62 1.10 3.13
N GLY A 117 1.11 2.26 2.80
CA GLY A 117 0.31 3.41 2.38
C GLY A 117 -0.31 3.31 0.98
N PRO A 118 -0.88 4.41 0.52
CA PRO A 118 -1.61 4.46 -0.75
C PRO A 118 -0.72 4.20 -1.96
N CYS A 119 -1.27 3.49 -2.97
CA CYS A 119 -0.62 3.35 -4.27
C CYS A 119 -0.66 4.65 -5.08
N ARG A 120 0.44 4.91 -5.79
CA ARG A 120 0.63 6.07 -6.67
C ARG A 120 1.22 5.62 -8.01
N ASN A 121 0.90 6.35 -9.09
CA ASN A 121 1.57 6.18 -10.38
C ASN A 121 1.58 4.73 -10.90
N MET A 122 0.41 4.10 -10.95
CA MET A 122 0.25 2.71 -11.34
C MET A 122 -0.39 2.59 -12.72
N LYS A 123 0.13 1.68 -13.54
CA LYS A 123 -0.47 1.27 -14.81
C LYS A 123 -0.81 -0.21 -14.77
N ILE A 124 -2.03 -0.56 -15.20
CA ILE A 124 -2.52 -1.94 -15.30
C ILE A 124 -3.10 -2.11 -16.70
N HIS A 125 -2.39 -2.82 -17.57
CA HIS A 125 -2.81 -2.89 -18.99
C HIS A 125 -2.42 -4.21 -19.66
N ASP A 126 -3.05 -4.50 -20.78
CA ASP A 126 -2.77 -5.70 -21.59
C ASP A 126 -2.83 -7.03 -20.83
N ASN A 127 -3.54 -7.09 -19.71
CA ASN A 127 -3.72 -8.34 -18.95
C ASN A 127 -4.96 -9.09 -19.42
N THR A 128 -4.94 -10.41 -19.26
CA THR A 128 -6.09 -11.28 -19.52
C THR A 128 -6.59 -11.85 -18.19
N PHE A 129 -7.86 -11.64 -17.89
CA PHE A 129 -8.54 -12.09 -16.68
C PHE A 129 -9.64 -13.11 -17.02
N SER A 130 -9.79 -14.14 -16.18
CA SER A 130 -10.84 -15.18 -16.35
C SER A 130 -12.09 -14.90 -15.51
N LYS A 131 -12.19 -13.74 -14.86
CA LYS A 131 -13.36 -13.38 -14.05
C LYS A 131 -13.81 -11.95 -14.31
N LYS A 132 -15.07 -11.70 -14.02
CA LYS A 132 -15.63 -10.35 -13.92
C LYS A 132 -15.09 -9.66 -12.67
N ASP A 133 -14.86 -8.35 -12.73
CA ASP A 133 -14.35 -7.52 -11.63
C ASP A 133 -12.99 -8.02 -11.05
N PRO A 134 -11.96 -8.18 -11.90
CA PRO A 134 -10.69 -8.77 -11.50
C PRO A 134 -9.83 -7.85 -10.62
N ILE A 135 -10.02 -6.53 -10.73
CA ILE A 135 -9.22 -5.52 -10.04
C ILE A 135 -10.07 -4.87 -8.95
N LYS A 136 -9.58 -4.89 -7.72
CA LYS A 136 -10.29 -4.30 -6.59
C LYS A 136 -9.43 -3.23 -5.90
N PHE A 137 -10.06 -2.08 -5.63
CA PHE A 137 -9.53 -1.00 -4.80
C PHE A 137 -10.24 -1.03 -3.45
N GLU A 138 -9.49 -1.17 -2.37
CA GLU A 138 -10.08 -1.26 -1.03
C GLU A 138 -9.18 -0.59 0.02
N PRO A 139 -9.21 0.75 0.11
CA PRO A 139 -8.58 1.45 1.22
C PRO A 139 -9.38 1.21 2.50
N ILE A 140 -8.71 0.74 3.57
CA ILE A 140 -9.33 0.34 4.84
C ILE A 140 -8.92 1.30 5.95
N CYS A 141 -9.90 1.94 6.59
CA CYS A 141 -9.72 2.90 7.67
C CYS A 141 -10.85 2.81 8.71
N LEU A 142 -10.81 3.63 9.75
CA LEU A 142 -11.80 3.57 10.84
C LEU A 142 -13.20 4.05 10.43
N LEU A 143 -13.28 5.03 9.54
CA LEU A 143 -14.55 5.59 9.06
C LEU A 143 -14.67 5.41 7.54
N LYS A 144 -14.55 6.49 6.80
CA LYS A 144 -14.64 6.49 5.35
C LYS A 144 -13.37 7.11 4.76
N PRO A 145 -12.71 6.44 3.83
CA PRO A 145 -11.50 6.99 3.23
C PRO A 145 -11.79 8.29 2.48
N VAL A 146 -10.82 9.20 2.49
CA VAL A 146 -10.86 10.39 1.65
C VAL A 146 -10.97 9.99 0.18
N LYS A 147 -11.54 10.89 -0.62
CA LYS A 147 -11.51 10.73 -2.07
C LYS A 147 -10.05 10.70 -2.54
N ASP A 148 -9.76 9.87 -3.52
CA ASP A 148 -8.44 9.80 -4.15
C ASP A 148 -7.29 9.35 -3.21
N VAL A 149 -7.56 8.39 -2.31
CA VAL A 149 -6.51 7.72 -1.52
C VAL A 149 -5.43 7.17 -2.45
N HIS A 150 -5.82 6.37 -3.44
CA HIS A 150 -4.93 5.95 -4.52
C HIS A 150 -4.98 6.97 -5.65
N ARG A 151 -3.83 7.38 -6.22
CA ARG A 151 -3.76 8.46 -7.21
C ARG A 151 -2.97 8.05 -8.44
N ASN A 152 -3.33 8.64 -9.59
CA ASN A 152 -2.67 8.41 -10.86
C ASN A 152 -2.59 6.92 -11.22
N VAL A 153 -3.73 6.23 -11.08
CA VAL A 153 -3.89 4.83 -11.49
C VAL A 153 -4.59 4.80 -12.86
N GLN A 154 -3.95 4.16 -13.82
CA GLN A 154 -4.44 4.00 -15.19
C GLN A 154 -4.72 2.53 -15.47
N ILE A 155 -5.92 2.23 -15.98
CA ILE A 155 -6.34 0.86 -16.31
C ILE A 155 -6.87 0.90 -17.73
N TYR A 156 -6.22 0.17 -18.65
CA TYR A 156 -6.58 0.19 -20.08
C TYR A 156 -6.17 -1.12 -20.77
N ASP A 157 -6.77 -1.39 -21.92
CA ASP A 157 -6.44 -2.52 -22.81
C ASP A 157 -6.38 -3.90 -22.15
N ASN A 158 -7.12 -4.09 -21.04
CA ASN A 158 -7.25 -5.39 -20.39
C ASN A 158 -8.40 -6.18 -20.99
N ILE A 159 -8.27 -7.51 -21.07
CA ILE A 159 -9.24 -8.43 -21.62
C ILE A 159 -9.84 -9.28 -20.50
N ILE A 160 -11.17 -9.38 -20.46
CA ILE A 160 -11.88 -10.37 -19.66
C ILE A 160 -12.25 -11.52 -20.60
N ALA A 161 -11.60 -12.68 -20.44
CA ALA A 161 -11.93 -13.87 -21.21
C ALA A 161 -13.25 -14.46 -20.68
N GLU A 162 -14.15 -14.74 -21.60
CA GLU A 162 -15.42 -15.44 -21.32
C GLU A 162 -15.20 -16.93 -20.96
#